data_c57681e255cb7daa93bc29ff4057ce82
#
_entry.id   c57681e255cb7daa93bc29ff4057ce82
#
_cell.length_a   1.000
_cell.length_b   1.000
_cell.length_c   1.000
_cell.angle_alpha   90.00
_cell.angle_beta   90.00
_cell.angle_gamma   90.00
#
_symmetry.space_group_name_H-M   'P 1'
#
loop_
_entity.id
_entity.type
_entity.pdbx_description
1 polymer ?
#
loop_
_entity_poly.entity_id
_entity_poly.type
_entity_poly.pdbx_seq_one_letter_code
_entity_poly.pdbx_strand_id
1 'polypeptide(L)'
;MTLFIDEIAEQYNIDKDSLVYEYIVHKTKAHDRGSKARRSLGNLYALYVLCEAYVNGHKDGSRFTDLLARMKSLPFGSKLQNHPLDNRLNNEVERKCKVADKFLPVQEGVAGGMKARKISEEFLSQGGNNPENAANFILDVVNEYIEIINTQQNEYLEEIEESETDQEIYNTIVKAFAYESDARLFEIVSHAILYVYYKSKVAYVGDSPQTITAQPLTLYKTGRTNANDGGIDFVLKPYGRFYQVTETLDFKKYFLDLDKMNRFAITFVIKTDKTVDEVLDKIRQDSNKVMDTSLVERYMGLFEEVITLNELNGALNAVLQSGQQSELKQTVIDNYKLEYGMLD
;
A
#
# COMPACT_ATOMS: atom_id res chain seq x y z
N MET A 1 -13.52 21.07 -8.61
CA MET A 1 -12.27 20.48 -9.10
C MET A 1 -12.71 19.41 -10.09
N THR A 2 -12.51 19.63 -11.38
CA THR A 2 -12.86 18.66 -12.43
C THR A 2 -11.93 17.46 -12.22
N LEU A 3 -12.49 16.25 -12.10
CA LEU A 3 -11.67 15.05 -12.02
C LEU A 3 -10.97 14.85 -13.38
N PHE A 4 -9.71 14.39 -13.41
CA PHE A 4 -9.00 14.09 -14.68
C PHE A 4 -9.83 13.17 -15.59
N ILE A 5 -10.66 12.32 -15.00
CA ILE A 5 -11.58 11.41 -15.68
C ILE A 5 -12.64 12.18 -16.48
N ASP A 6 -13.10 13.35 -15.98
CA ASP A 6 -14.14 14.15 -16.67
C ASP A 6 -13.66 14.64 -18.02
N GLU A 7 -12.41 15.07 -18.13
CA GLU A 7 -11.79 15.55 -19.37
C GLU A 7 -11.68 14.41 -20.39
N ILE A 8 -11.23 13.22 -19.95
CA ILE A 8 -11.14 12.05 -20.81
C ILE A 8 -12.55 11.56 -21.23
N ALA A 9 -13.54 11.61 -20.31
CA ALA A 9 -14.92 11.22 -20.63
C ALA A 9 -15.54 12.13 -21.69
N GLU A 10 -15.27 13.44 -21.63
CA GLU A 10 -15.71 14.41 -22.64
C GLU A 10 -15.06 14.15 -24.01
N GLN A 11 -13.77 13.81 -24.03
CA GLN A 11 -13.04 13.47 -25.26
C GLN A 11 -13.67 12.28 -26.00
N TYR A 12 -14.12 11.26 -25.27
CA TYR A 12 -14.74 10.06 -25.84
C TYR A 12 -16.28 10.10 -25.88
N ASN A 13 -16.88 11.22 -25.48
CA ASN A 13 -18.32 11.40 -25.39
C ASN A 13 -19.00 10.29 -24.57
N ILE A 14 -18.48 10.05 -23.36
CA ILE A 14 -18.98 9.04 -22.44
C ILE A 14 -20.10 9.63 -21.57
N ASP A 15 -21.20 8.90 -21.49
CA ASP A 15 -22.29 9.22 -20.57
C ASP A 15 -21.82 9.06 -19.11
N LYS A 16 -21.90 10.16 -18.34
CA LYS A 16 -21.46 10.19 -16.93
C LYS A 16 -22.40 9.40 -15.98
N ASP A 17 -23.58 9.01 -16.44
CA ASP A 17 -24.50 8.13 -15.72
C ASP A 17 -24.32 6.66 -16.13
N SER A 18 -23.33 6.35 -16.98
CA SER A 18 -23.06 4.99 -17.42
C SER A 18 -22.29 4.16 -16.37
N LEU A 19 -22.48 2.82 -16.44
CA LEU A 19 -21.78 1.86 -15.58
C LEU A 19 -20.24 1.97 -15.71
N VAL A 20 -19.76 2.20 -16.94
CA VAL A 20 -18.34 2.37 -17.22
C VAL A 20 -17.80 3.56 -16.44
N TYR A 21 -18.45 4.72 -16.57
CA TYR A 21 -18.00 5.93 -15.88
C TYR A 21 -18.10 5.80 -14.36
N GLU A 22 -19.25 5.33 -13.83
CA GLU A 22 -19.46 5.14 -12.39
C GLU A 22 -18.39 4.22 -11.78
N TYR A 23 -18.11 3.09 -12.45
CA TYR A 23 -17.12 2.14 -11.94
C TYR A 23 -15.69 2.70 -11.99
N ILE A 24 -15.31 3.38 -13.08
CA ILE A 24 -13.98 4.00 -13.23
C ILE A 24 -13.77 5.08 -12.17
N VAL A 25 -14.73 6.00 -11.98
CA VAL A 25 -14.68 7.01 -10.92
C VAL A 25 -14.50 6.36 -9.55
N HIS A 26 -15.26 5.30 -9.27
CA HIS A 26 -15.13 4.57 -8.01
C HIS A 26 -13.72 3.99 -7.80
N LYS A 27 -13.12 3.40 -8.84
CA LYS A 27 -11.82 2.73 -8.75
C LYS A 27 -10.65 3.70 -8.69
N THR A 28 -10.80 4.86 -9.29
CA THR A 28 -9.73 5.87 -9.36
C THR A 28 -9.81 6.93 -8.26
N LYS A 29 -10.85 6.88 -7.42
CA LYS A 29 -11.09 7.84 -6.32
C LYS A 29 -9.90 8.06 -5.39
N ALA A 30 -9.01 7.07 -5.28
CA ALA A 30 -7.83 7.14 -4.42
C ALA A 30 -6.54 7.41 -5.20
N HIS A 31 -6.63 8.07 -6.37
CA HIS A 31 -5.49 8.35 -7.27
C HIS A 31 -4.34 9.08 -6.57
N ASP A 32 -4.66 9.93 -5.60
CA ASP A 32 -3.74 10.75 -4.81
C ASP A 32 -3.25 10.08 -3.51
N ARG A 33 -3.54 8.78 -3.30
CA ARG A 33 -3.33 8.10 -2.02
C ARG A 33 -2.34 6.93 -2.09
N GLY A 34 -1.29 7.06 -2.89
CA GLY A 34 -0.13 6.16 -2.91
C GLY A 34 -0.49 4.66 -2.95
N SER A 35 -0.24 3.92 -1.90
CA SER A 35 -0.51 2.47 -1.84
C SER A 35 -1.99 2.10 -1.99
N LYS A 36 -2.92 3.00 -1.60
CA LYS A 36 -4.36 2.79 -1.83
C LYS A 36 -4.68 2.87 -3.32
N ALA A 37 -4.04 3.80 -4.05
CA ALA A 37 -4.14 3.87 -5.50
C ALA A 37 -3.71 2.55 -6.15
N ARG A 38 -2.57 2.00 -5.78
CA ARG A 38 -2.06 0.73 -6.33
C ARG A 38 -2.96 -0.47 -6.06
N ARG A 39 -3.74 -0.50 -4.97
CA ARG A 39 -4.73 -1.57 -4.72
C ARG A 39 -5.83 -1.64 -5.77
N SER A 40 -6.11 -0.55 -6.47
CA SER A 40 -7.09 -0.49 -7.56
C SER A 40 -6.57 -1.14 -8.86
N LEU A 41 -5.24 -1.19 -9.05
CA LEU A 41 -4.62 -1.61 -10.31
C LEU A 41 -5.03 -3.03 -10.75
N GLY A 42 -5.24 -3.96 -9.84
CA GLY A 42 -5.66 -5.31 -10.21
C GLY A 42 -6.92 -5.32 -11.09
N ASN A 43 -7.98 -4.65 -10.67
CA ASN A 43 -9.23 -4.59 -11.42
C ASN A 43 -9.15 -3.62 -12.60
N LEU A 44 -8.42 -2.49 -12.46
CA LEU A 44 -8.19 -1.56 -13.57
C LEU A 44 -7.41 -2.23 -14.70
N TYR A 45 -6.39 -3.04 -14.39
CA TYR A 45 -5.63 -3.75 -15.40
C TYR A 45 -6.41 -4.89 -16.04
N ALA A 46 -7.30 -5.55 -15.31
CA ALA A 46 -8.22 -6.52 -15.92
C ALA A 46 -9.11 -5.85 -16.98
N LEU A 47 -9.70 -4.69 -16.65
CA LEU A 47 -10.44 -3.88 -17.62
C LEU A 47 -9.55 -3.45 -18.79
N TYR A 48 -8.37 -2.92 -18.50
CA TYR A 48 -7.40 -2.44 -19.49
C TYR A 48 -7.09 -3.52 -20.54
N VAL A 49 -6.63 -4.70 -20.13
CA VAL A 49 -6.22 -5.75 -21.07
C VAL A 49 -7.39 -6.34 -21.85
N LEU A 50 -8.58 -6.37 -21.27
CA LEU A 50 -9.80 -6.79 -21.98
C LEU A 50 -10.22 -5.75 -23.03
N CYS A 51 -10.17 -4.45 -22.69
CA CYS A 51 -10.46 -3.35 -23.62
C CYS A 51 -9.38 -3.26 -24.71
N GLU A 52 -8.09 -3.41 -24.36
CA GLU A 52 -6.99 -3.47 -25.31
C GLU A 52 -7.19 -4.61 -26.35
N ALA A 53 -7.57 -5.78 -25.87
CA ALA A 53 -7.89 -6.89 -26.76
C ALA A 53 -9.09 -6.58 -27.67
N TYR A 54 -10.14 -5.97 -27.12
CA TYR A 54 -11.35 -5.58 -27.87
C TYR A 54 -11.03 -4.59 -28.99
N VAL A 55 -10.31 -3.51 -28.69
CA VAL A 55 -9.92 -2.48 -29.65
C VAL A 55 -8.98 -3.05 -30.73
N ASN A 56 -8.13 -4.01 -30.36
CA ASN A 56 -7.23 -4.73 -31.31
C ASN A 56 -7.96 -5.82 -32.13
N GLY A 57 -9.29 -5.86 -32.11
CA GLY A 57 -10.10 -6.74 -32.96
C GLY A 57 -10.38 -8.13 -32.37
N HIS A 58 -9.94 -8.43 -31.13
CA HIS A 58 -10.22 -9.70 -30.45
C HIS A 58 -11.56 -9.67 -29.70
N LYS A 59 -12.64 -9.28 -30.41
CA LYS A 59 -13.97 -9.10 -29.80
C LYS A 59 -14.58 -10.39 -29.25
N ASP A 60 -14.19 -11.54 -29.79
CA ASP A 60 -14.64 -12.85 -29.31
C ASP A 60 -13.88 -13.32 -28.05
N GLY A 61 -12.76 -12.66 -27.73
CA GLY A 61 -11.96 -12.89 -26.54
C GLY A 61 -10.51 -13.22 -26.79
N SER A 62 -9.74 -13.21 -25.71
CA SER A 62 -8.32 -13.58 -25.68
C SER A 62 -8.05 -14.64 -24.62
N ARG A 63 -7.00 -15.44 -24.82
CA ARG A 63 -6.62 -16.48 -23.84
C ARG A 63 -6.35 -15.85 -22.48
N PHE A 64 -6.82 -16.51 -21.44
CA PHE A 64 -6.61 -16.06 -20.06
C PHE A 64 -5.13 -15.85 -19.73
N THR A 65 -4.26 -16.77 -20.17
CA THR A 65 -2.81 -16.69 -19.94
C THR A 65 -2.17 -15.45 -20.57
N ASP A 66 -2.64 -15.08 -21.77
CA ASP A 66 -2.08 -13.95 -22.52
C ASP A 66 -2.51 -12.63 -21.87
N LEU A 67 -3.78 -12.54 -21.49
CA LEU A 67 -4.30 -11.40 -20.73
C LEU A 67 -3.57 -11.22 -19.39
N LEU A 68 -3.34 -12.32 -18.65
CA LEU A 68 -2.61 -12.27 -17.38
C LEU A 68 -1.14 -11.88 -17.58
N ALA A 69 -0.49 -12.41 -18.63
CA ALA A 69 0.88 -12.02 -18.97
C ALA A 69 0.97 -10.52 -19.30
N ARG A 70 0.00 -10.00 -20.06
CA ARG A 70 -0.09 -8.58 -20.39
C ARG A 70 -0.32 -7.73 -19.13
N MET A 71 -1.24 -8.11 -18.22
CA MET A 71 -1.42 -7.42 -16.94
C MET A 71 -0.12 -7.32 -16.14
N LYS A 72 0.66 -8.41 -16.12
CA LYS A 72 1.93 -8.46 -15.37
C LYS A 72 3.05 -7.65 -16.02
N SER A 73 2.99 -7.36 -17.31
CA SER A 73 3.95 -6.54 -18.02
C SER A 73 3.71 -5.03 -17.86
N LEU A 74 2.52 -4.63 -17.38
CA LEU A 74 2.21 -3.22 -17.09
C LEU A 74 2.97 -2.73 -15.84
N PRO A 75 3.21 -1.43 -15.70
CA PRO A 75 3.83 -0.85 -14.51
C PRO A 75 3.15 -1.33 -13.23
N PHE A 76 3.90 -1.69 -12.20
CA PHE A 76 3.39 -2.29 -10.94
C PHE A 76 2.64 -3.62 -11.10
N GLY A 77 2.58 -4.19 -12.30
CA GLY A 77 1.78 -5.38 -12.62
C GLY A 77 2.41 -6.71 -12.24
N SER A 78 3.73 -6.78 -12.07
CA SER A 78 4.52 -8.03 -11.95
C SER A 78 4.01 -9.01 -10.88
N LYS A 79 3.46 -8.49 -9.77
CA LYS A 79 2.94 -9.29 -8.64
C LYS A 79 1.42 -9.47 -8.65
N LEU A 80 0.72 -9.01 -9.68
CA LEU A 80 -0.73 -9.12 -9.75
C LEU A 80 -1.18 -10.58 -9.86
N GLN A 81 -2.28 -10.88 -9.16
CA GLN A 81 -2.92 -12.18 -9.18
C GLN A 81 -3.94 -12.27 -10.33
N ASN A 82 -4.36 -13.50 -10.64
CA ASN A 82 -5.33 -13.77 -11.71
C ASN A 82 -6.78 -13.44 -11.36
N HIS A 83 -7.11 -13.31 -10.08
CA HIS A 83 -8.48 -13.13 -9.59
C HIS A 83 -9.29 -12.01 -10.28
N PRO A 84 -8.72 -10.87 -10.68
CA PRO A 84 -9.47 -9.84 -11.39
C PRO A 84 -10.04 -10.31 -12.73
N LEU A 85 -9.32 -11.14 -13.50
CA LEU A 85 -9.77 -11.72 -14.76
C LEU A 85 -10.70 -12.93 -14.57
N ASP A 86 -10.80 -13.45 -13.36
CA ASP A 86 -11.69 -14.58 -13.03
C ASP A 86 -13.06 -14.07 -12.58
N ASN A 87 -13.17 -13.66 -11.33
CA ASN A 87 -14.44 -13.30 -10.72
C ASN A 87 -14.38 -12.02 -9.88
N ARG A 88 -13.21 -11.57 -9.46
CA ARG A 88 -13.09 -10.45 -8.52
C ARG A 88 -13.63 -9.13 -9.09
N LEU A 89 -13.35 -8.85 -10.36
CA LEU A 89 -13.85 -7.66 -11.05
C LEU A 89 -15.38 -7.70 -11.15
N ASN A 90 -15.95 -8.81 -11.63
CA ASN A 90 -17.39 -8.99 -11.74
C ASN A 90 -18.10 -8.88 -10.39
N ASN A 91 -17.60 -9.57 -9.36
CA ASN A 91 -18.18 -9.51 -8.01
C ASN A 91 -18.16 -8.09 -7.43
N GLU A 92 -17.15 -7.30 -7.76
CA GLU A 92 -17.09 -5.90 -7.30
C GLU A 92 -18.11 -5.03 -8.03
N VAL A 93 -18.23 -5.16 -9.36
CA VAL A 93 -19.23 -4.44 -10.16
C VAL A 93 -20.65 -4.82 -9.74
N GLU A 94 -20.96 -6.12 -9.62
CA GLU A 94 -22.26 -6.60 -9.17
C GLU A 94 -22.64 -6.01 -7.79
N ARG A 95 -21.73 -6.08 -6.84
CA ARG A 95 -21.95 -5.55 -5.48
C ARG A 95 -22.19 -4.04 -5.47
N LYS A 96 -21.51 -3.28 -6.33
CA LYS A 96 -21.56 -1.81 -6.34
C LYS A 96 -22.74 -1.29 -7.14
N CYS A 97 -22.93 -1.81 -8.34
CA CYS A 97 -23.88 -1.28 -9.30
C CYS A 97 -25.17 -2.11 -9.36
N LYS A 98 -25.23 -3.29 -8.73
CA LYS A 98 -26.42 -4.19 -8.66
C LYS A 98 -27.00 -4.48 -10.05
N VAL A 99 -26.15 -4.87 -10.99
CA VAL A 99 -26.49 -5.08 -12.40
C VAL A 99 -26.72 -6.55 -12.73
N ALA A 100 -27.43 -6.82 -13.83
CA ALA A 100 -27.60 -8.16 -14.37
C ALA A 100 -26.29 -8.69 -15.00
N ASP A 101 -26.16 -10.01 -15.07
CA ASP A 101 -24.95 -10.73 -15.53
C ASP A 101 -24.40 -10.25 -16.87
N LYS A 102 -25.26 -9.88 -17.82
CA LYS A 102 -24.85 -9.37 -19.13
C LYS A 102 -24.04 -8.06 -19.07
N PHE A 103 -24.21 -7.27 -18.00
CA PHE A 103 -23.47 -6.05 -17.75
C PHE A 103 -22.20 -6.25 -16.91
N LEU A 104 -21.90 -7.48 -16.52
CA LEU A 104 -20.63 -7.75 -15.83
C LEU A 104 -19.48 -7.67 -16.83
N PRO A 105 -18.39 -6.94 -16.52
CA PRO A 105 -17.35 -6.63 -17.49
C PRO A 105 -16.62 -7.84 -18.06
N VAL A 106 -16.33 -8.87 -17.25
CA VAL A 106 -15.63 -10.09 -17.71
C VAL A 106 -16.64 -11.14 -18.13
N GLN A 107 -16.64 -11.49 -19.41
CA GLN A 107 -17.48 -12.53 -19.98
C GLN A 107 -16.64 -13.71 -20.52
N GLU A 108 -17.27 -14.88 -20.62
CA GLU A 108 -16.66 -15.99 -21.35
C GLU A 108 -16.62 -15.68 -22.84
N GLY A 109 -15.50 -16.00 -23.46
CA GLY A 109 -15.27 -15.86 -24.90
C GLY A 109 -14.62 -17.10 -25.47
N VAL A 110 -14.26 -17.04 -26.76
CA VAL A 110 -13.59 -18.11 -27.49
C VAL A 110 -12.40 -17.54 -28.25
N ALA A 111 -11.24 -18.14 -28.08
CA ALA A 111 -10.04 -17.80 -28.85
C ALA A 111 -9.39 -19.09 -29.40
N GLY A 112 -9.36 -19.21 -30.72
CA GLY A 112 -8.81 -20.42 -31.35
C GLY A 112 -9.51 -21.74 -30.95
N GLY A 113 -10.84 -21.68 -30.69
CA GLY A 113 -11.61 -22.85 -30.25
C GLY A 113 -11.49 -23.19 -28.75
N MET A 114 -10.75 -22.39 -27.96
CA MET A 114 -10.56 -22.59 -26.52
C MET A 114 -11.29 -21.53 -25.72
N LYS A 115 -11.60 -21.85 -24.45
CA LYS A 115 -12.15 -20.86 -23.49
C LYS A 115 -11.23 -19.65 -23.38
N ALA A 116 -11.85 -18.49 -23.51
CA ALA A 116 -11.21 -17.19 -23.42
C ALA A 116 -11.97 -16.26 -22.46
N ARG A 117 -11.46 -15.05 -22.28
CA ARG A 117 -12.15 -13.95 -21.60
C ARG A 117 -12.30 -12.78 -22.57
N LYS A 118 -13.44 -12.12 -22.54
CA LYS A 118 -13.73 -10.91 -23.31
C LYS A 118 -14.36 -9.84 -22.42
N ILE A 119 -14.30 -8.59 -22.88
CA ILE A 119 -15.11 -7.52 -22.30
C ILE A 119 -16.57 -7.65 -22.75
N SER A 120 -17.51 -7.33 -21.87
CA SER A 120 -18.94 -7.26 -22.24
C SER A 120 -19.19 -6.01 -23.09
N GLU A 121 -19.75 -6.19 -24.29
CA GLU A 121 -20.22 -5.06 -25.11
C GLU A 121 -21.40 -4.35 -24.44
N GLU A 122 -22.27 -5.07 -23.73
CA GLU A 122 -23.38 -4.51 -22.97
C GLU A 122 -22.88 -3.62 -21.82
N PHE A 123 -21.75 -3.98 -21.17
CA PHE A 123 -21.11 -3.15 -20.18
C PHE A 123 -20.59 -1.86 -20.82
N LEU A 124 -19.89 -1.95 -21.96
CA LEU A 124 -19.32 -0.80 -22.66
C LEU A 124 -20.40 0.13 -23.23
N SER A 125 -21.49 -0.42 -23.79
CA SER A 125 -22.56 0.35 -24.45
C SER A 125 -23.64 0.89 -23.50
N GLN A 126 -23.58 0.54 -22.22
CA GLN A 126 -24.58 1.00 -21.26
C GLN A 126 -24.57 2.53 -21.17
N GLY A 127 -25.76 3.16 -21.08
CA GLY A 127 -25.90 4.61 -21.16
C GLY A 127 -25.88 5.16 -22.60
N GLY A 128 -25.90 4.29 -23.63
CA GLY A 128 -25.85 4.70 -25.04
C GLY A 128 -24.42 5.01 -25.55
N ASN A 129 -23.39 4.64 -24.80
CA ASN A 129 -22.01 4.81 -25.23
C ASN A 129 -21.68 3.98 -26.49
N ASN A 130 -20.82 4.51 -27.34
CA ASN A 130 -20.16 3.71 -28.36
C ASN A 130 -19.17 2.75 -27.67
N PRO A 131 -19.24 1.42 -27.89
CA PRO A 131 -18.39 0.45 -27.17
C PRO A 131 -16.89 0.67 -27.39
N GLU A 132 -16.49 1.08 -28.60
CA GLU A 132 -15.08 1.33 -28.91
C GLU A 132 -14.57 2.60 -28.22
N ASN A 133 -15.39 3.66 -28.16
CA ASN A 133 -15.09 4.86 -27.41
C ASN A 133 -14.99 4.55 -25.90
N ALA A 134 -15.90 3.75 -25.36
CA ALA A 134 -15.88 3.36 -23.96
C ALA A 134 -14.64 2.50 -23.61
N ALA A 135 -14.21 1.63 -24.51
CA ALA A 135 -12.98 0.87 -24.36
C ALA A 135 -11.75 1.78 -24.37
N ASN A 136 -11.64 2.71 -25.33
CA ASN A 136 -10.55 3.67 -25.40
C ASN A 136 -10.53 4.62 -24.18
N PHE A 137 -11.70 5.08 -23.71
CA PHE A 137 -11.82 5.84 -22.47
C PHE A 137 -11.20 5.09 -21.29
N ILE A 138 -11.50 3.79 -21.12
CA ILE A 138 -10.91 2.96 -20.06
C ILE A 138 -9.38 2.89 -20.20
N LEU A 139 -8.88 2.70 -21.42
CA LEU A 139 -7.43 2.63 -21.68
C LEU A 139 -6.73 3.92 -21.26
N ASP A 140 -7.25 5.07 -21.69
CA ASP A 140 -6.64 6.36 -21.41
C ASP A 140 -6.73 6.74 -19.93
N VAL A 141 -7.88 6.49 -19.28
CA VAL A 141 -8.00 6.72 -17.83
C VAL A 141 -7.01 5.85 -17.03
N VAL A 142 -6.80 4.58 -17.43
CA VAL A 142 -5.85 3.72 -16.73
C VAL A 142 -4.42 4.17 -16.97
N ASN A 143 -4.08 4.60 -18.18
CA ASN A 143 -2.76 5.16 -18.48
C ASN A 143 -2.49 6.43 -17.67
N GLU A 144 -3.42 7.38 -17.63
CA GLU A 144 -3.29 8.61 -16.83
C GLU A 144 -3.19 8.30 -15.34
N TYR A 145 -3.97 7.32 -14.86
CA TYR A 145 -3.90 6.87 -13.48
C TYR A 145 -2.52 6.30 -13.11
N ILE A 146 -1.88 5.59 -14.03
CA ILE A 146 -0.51 5.07 -13.85
C ILE A 146 0.48 6.24 -13.80
N GLU A 147 0.34 7.22 -14.69
CA GLU A 147 1.21 8.40 -14.72
C GLU A 147 1.11 9.21 -13.43
N ILE A 148 -0.10 9.42 -12.91
CA ILE A 148 -0.31 10.08 -11.61
C ILE A 148 0.42 9.34 -10.48
N ILE A 149 0.31 8.00 -10.44
CA ILE A 149 1.01 7.20 -9.43
C ILE A 149 2.54 7.31 -9.59
N ASN A 150 3.05 7.23 -10.82
CA ASN A 150 4.47 7.37 -11.12
C ASN A 150 5.02 8.73 -10.70
N THR A 151 4.32 9.79 -11.10
CA THR A 151 4.72 11.17 -10.77
C THR A 151 4.83 11.37 -9.26
N GLN A 152 3.81 10.98 -8.50
CA GLN A 152 3.84 11.11 -7.04
C GLN A 152 4.96 10.32 -6.36
N GLN A 153 5.34 9.17 -6.93
CA GLN A 153 6.46 8.40 -6.40
C GLN A 153 7.80 9.05 -6.72
N ASN A 154 7.96 9.53 -7.96
CA ASN A 154 9.20 10.18 -8.36
C ASN A 154 9.41 11.51 -7.60
N GLU A 155 8.35 12.31 -7.42
CA GLU A 155 8.41 13.57 -6.67
C GLU A 155 9.01 13.43 -5.27
N TYR A 156 8.58 12.42 -4.49
CA TYR A 156 9.14 12.21 -3.15
C TYR A 156 10.61 11.77 -3.20
N LEU A 157 10.94 10.88 -4.15
CA LEU A 157 12.31 10.40 -4.32
C LEU A 157 13.25 11.53 -4.74
N GLU A 158 12.84 12.32 -5.72
CA GLU A 158 13.59 13.50 -6.20
C GLU A 158 13.79 14.50 -5.06
N GLU A 159 12.74 14.82 -4.32
CA GLU A 159 12.81 15.76 -3.21
C GLU A 159 13.78 15.31 -2.11
N ILE A 160 13.78 14.02 -1.73
CA ILE A 160 14.74 13.53 -0.73
C ILE A 160 16.16 13.46 -1.31
N GLU A 161 16.33 13.14 -2.60
CA GLU A 161 17.63 13.14 -3.28
C GLU A 161 18.22 14.53 -3.41
N GLU A 162 17.41 15.55 -3.61
CA GLU A 162 17.81 16.95 -3.73
C GLU A 162 18.02 17.66 -2.37
N SER A 163 17.47 17.13 -1.28
CA SER A 163 17.63 17.72 0.05
C SER A 163 19.12 17.78 0.47
N GLU A 164 19.66 18.97 0.72
CA GLU A 164 21.06 19.19 1.07
C GLU A 164 21.25 19.52 2.55
N THR A 165 20.30 20.22 3.15
CA THR A 165 20.36 20.69 4.54
C THR A 165 19.57 19.79 5.49
N ASP A 166 19.92 19.80 6.77
CA ASP A 166 19.20 19.09 7.83
C ASP A 166 17.71 19.48 7.87
N GLN A 167 17.40 20.76 7.60
CA GLN A 167 16.03 21.24 7.59
C GLN A 167 15.24 20.73 6.38
N GLU A 168 15.85 20.64 5.21
CA GLU A 168 15.20 20.07 4.02
C GLU A 168 14.96 18.58 4.22
N ILE A 169 15.97 17.83 4.69
CA ILE A 169 15.84 16.40 5.01
C ILE A 169 14.71 16.18 6.04
N TYR A 170 14.69 16.98 7.11
CA TYR A 170 13.62 16.94 8.11
C TYR A 170 12.25 17.17 7.47
N ASN A 171 12.10 18.26 6.69
CA ASN A 171 10.84 18.65 6.07
C ASN A 171 10.32 17.57 5.12
N THR A 172 11.19 16.95 4.31
CA THR A 172 10.81 15.87 3.40
C THR A 172 10.41 14.60 4.16
N ILE A 173 11.16 14.24 5.21
CA ILE A 173 10.85 13.06 6.02
C ILE A 173 9.50 13.20 6.74
N VAL A 174 9.19 14.35 7.34
CA VAL A 174 7.94 14.55 8.09
C VAL A 174 6.70 14.59 7.20
N LYS A 175 6.81 14.73 5.87
CA LYS A 175 5.70 14.54 4.94
C LYS A 175 5.09 13.13 5.06
N ALA A 176 5.91 12.14 5.39
CA ALA A 176 5.44 10.78 5.65
C ALA A 176 4.55 10.67 6.90
N PHE A 177 4.60 11.64 7.81
CA PHE A 177 3.80 11.67 9.05
C PHE A 177 2.38 12.21 8.80
N ALA A 178 2.15 12.91 7.67
CA ALA A 178 0.82 13.42 7.33
C ALA A 178 -0.21 12.30 7.21
N TYR A 179 -1.44 12.55 7.64
CA TYR A 179 -2.52 11.54 7.67
C TYR A 179 -2.80 10.95 6.29
N GLU A 180 -2.70 11.75 5.23
CA GLU A 180 -2.97 11.35 3.84
C GLU A 180 -1.78 10.65 3.18
N SER A 181 -0.58 10.68 3.77
CA SER A 181 0.61 10.08 3.16
C SER A 181 0.50 8.56 3.04
N ASP A 182 1.24 7.99 2.11
CA ASP A 182 1.25 6.55 1.86
C ASP A 182 1.73 5.77 3.11
N ALA A 183 0.98 4.73 3.49
CA ALA A 183 1.34 3.84 4.60
C ALA A 183 2.73 3.18 4.42
N ARG A 184 3.12 2.89 3.18
CA ARG A 184 4.46 2.35 2.88
C ARG A 184 5.55 3.39 3.07
N LEU A 185 5.27 4.64 2.68
CA LEU A 185 6.19 5.74 2.92
C LEU A 185 6.43 5.91 4.42
N PHE A 186 5.36 5.85 5.22
CA PHE A 186 5.48 5.89 6.68
C PHE A 186 6.32 4.71 7.23
N GLU A 187 6.14 3.49 6.72
CA GLU A 187 6.95 2.32 7.09
C GLU A 187 8.42 2.52 6.71
N ILE A 188 8.72 2.97 5.47
CA ILE A 188 10.08 3.25 4.97
C ILE A 188 10.79 4.25 5.87
N VAL A 189 10.13 5.37 6.14
CA VAL A 189 10.68 6.47 6.94
C VAL A 189 10.87 6.05 8.40
N SER A 190 9.88 5.35 8.98
CA SER A 190 9.98 4.81 10.35
C SER A 190 11.17 3.87 10.50
N HIS A 191 11.36 2.96 9.53
CA HIS A 191 12.53 2.09 9.52
C HIS A 191 13.84 2.89 9.46
N ALA A 192 13.95 3.84 8.54
CA ALA A 192 15.18 4.61 8.34
C ALA A 192 15.57 5.42 9.61
N ILE A 193 14.60 6.10 10.22
CA ILE A 193 14.80 6.85 11.46
C ILE A 193 15.29 5.93 12.58
N LEU A 194 14.55 4.85 12.83
CA LEU A 194 14.86 3.93 13.93
C LEU A 194 16.15 3.16 13.67
N TYR A 195 16.44 2.78 12.41
CA TYR A 195 17.68 2.11 12.04
C TYR A 195 18.90 2.97 12.38
N VAL A 196 18.92 4.23 11.94
CA VAL A 196 20.05 5.14 12.20
C VAL A 196 20.11 5.49 13.68
N TYR A 197 18.98 5.72 14.33
CA TYR A 197 18.89 6.02 15.76
C TYR A 197 19.45 4.87 16.62
N TYR A 198 19.16 3.61 16.29
CA TYR A 198 19.67 2.46 17.05
C TYR A 198 21.13 2.13 16.71
N LYS A 199 21.59 2.40 15.50
CA LYS A 199 22.96 2.10 15.07
C LYS A 199 24.03 2.78 15.94
N SER A 200 23.71 3.93 16.52
CA SER A 200 24.60 4.64 17.46
C SER A 200 24.64 4.02 18.87
N LYS A 201 23.83 2.99 19.13
CA LYS A 201 23.65 2.39 20.45
C LYS A 201 24.24 0.98 20.50
N VAL A 202 24.57 0.55 21.70
CA VAL A 202 25.09 -0.81 21.96
C VAL A 202 24.23 -1.51 23.01
N ALA A 203 24.14 -2.83 22.87
CA ALA A 203 23.61 -3.73 23.88
C ALA A 203 24.76 -4.48 24.53
N TYR A 204 24.64 -4.80 25.80
CA TYR A 204 25.56 -5.66 26.50
C TYR A 204 24.93 -7.03 26.67
N VAL A 205 25.45 -8.04 25.96
CA VAL A 205 24.85 -9.38 25.86
C VAL A 205 25.87 -10.43 26.16
N GLY A 206 25.51 -11.45 26.96
CA GLY A 206 26.35 -12.59 27.30
C GLY A 206 25.54 -13.67 28.03
N ASP A 207 26.04 -14.89 28.01
CA ASP A 207 25.43 -16.05 28.70
C ASP A 207 25.72 -16.06 30.22
N SER A 208 26.70 -15.27 30.66
CA SER A 208 27.06 -15.07 32.04
C SER A 208 27.66 -13.67 32.23
N PRO A 209 27.78 -13.18 33.48
CA PRO A 209 28.41 -11.88 33.75
C PRO A 209 29.84 -11.77 33.21
N GLN A 210 30.56 -12.89 33.07
CA GLN A 210 31.94 -12.96 32.59
C GLN A 210 32.06 -12.94 31.07
N THR A 211 30.96 -13.23 30.35
CA THR A 211 30.92 -13.31 28.88
C THR A 211 30.19 -12.13 28.23
N ILE A 212 29.83 -11.12 29.02
CA ILE A 212 29.14 -9.91 28.52
C ILE A 212 30.04 -9.17 27.54
N THR A 213 29.54 -8.96 26.35
CA THR A 213 30.18 -8.16 25.29
C THR A 213 29.25 -7.08 24.79
N ALA A 214 29.83 -5.94 24.36
CA ALA A 214 29.10 -4.89 23.70
C ALA A 214 28.82 -5.30 22.25
N GLN A 215 27.55 -5.28 21.86
CA GLN A 215 27.10 -5.58 20.48
C GLN A 215 26.32 -4.39 19.93
N PRO A 216 26.52 -3.98 18.65
CA PRO A 216 25.76 -2.89 18.07
C PRO A 216 24.28 -3.28 17.94
N LEU A 217 23.40 -2.33 18.19
CA LEU A 217 21.98 -2.48 17.87
C LEU A 217 21.78 -2.34 16.36
N THR A 218 21.08 -3.27 15.75
CA THR A 218 20.78 -3.22 14.30
C THR A 218 19.34 -3.58 14.08
N LEU A 219 18.60 -2.71 13.38
CA LEU A 219 17.21 -2.91 13.01
C LEU A 219 17.14 -3.49 11.60
N TYR A 220 16.52 -4.66 11.46
CA TYR A 220 16.34 -5.35 10.19
C TYR A 220 14.90 -5.32 9.73
N LYS A 221 14.65 -5.10 8.44
CA LYS A 221 13.33 -5.38 7.82
C LYS A 221 13.14 -6.89 7.71
N THR A 222 11.93 -7.38 7.98
CA THR A 222 11.61 -8.82 7.93
C THR A 222 11.25 -9.31 6.54
N GLY A 223 10.89 -8.42 5.62
CA GLY A 223 10.56 -8.74 4.25
C GLY A 223 10.03 -7.54 3.48
N ARG A 224 9.66 -7.79 2.22
CA ARG A 224 8.90 -6.81 1.44
C ARG A 224 7.43 -6.87 1.85
N THR A 225 6.76 -5.74 1.82
CA THR A 225 5.32 -5.64 2.08
C THR A 225 4.54 -6.72 1.33
N ASN A 226 3.67 -7.45 2.02
CA ASN A 226 2.91 -8.64 1.58
C ASN A 226 3.67 -9.98 1.63
N ALA A 227 4.84 -10.06 2.25
CA ALA A 227 5.35 -11.36 2.68
C ALA A 227 4.43 -11.93 3.77
N ASN A 228 4.36 -13.26 3.89
CA ASN A 228 3.62 -13.93 4.97
C ASN A 228 4.50 -13.92 6.25
N ASP A 229 4.83 -12.69 6.72
CA ASP A 229 5.77 -12.39 7.78
C ASP A 229 5.15 -12.38 9.20
N GLY A 230 3.91 -12.85 9.30
CA GLY A 230 3.17 -12.85 10.57
C GLY A 230 2.73 -11.45 11.03
N GLY A 231 2.95 -10.40 10.21
CA GLY A 231 2.63 -9.02 10.54
C GLY A 231 3.73 -8.31 11.32
N ILE A 232 4.99 -8.70 11.14
CA ILE A 232 6.16 -8.04 11.71
C ILE A 232 6.93 -7.33 10.62
N ASP A 233 7.18 -6.03 10.81
CA ASP A 233 7.86 -5.20 9.82
C ASP A 233 9.37 -5.14 10.08
N PHE A 234 9.81 -5.08 11.37
CA PHE A 234 11.22 -4.99 11.72
C PHE A 234 11.57 -5.89 12.91
N VAL A 235 12.87 -6.23 13.02
CA VAL A 235 13.46 -6.95 14.18
C VAL A 235 14.73 -6.24 14.62
N LEU A 236 14.82 -5.89 15.91
CA LEU A 236 16.00 -5.28 16.51
C LEU A 236 16.92 -6.35 17.13
N LYS A 237 18.11 -6.52 16.60
CA LYS A 237 19.16 -7.37 17.17
C LYS A 237 20.07 -6.55 18.09
N PRO A 238 20.63 -7.17 19.15
CA PRO A 238 20.53 -8.58 19.54
C PRO A 238 19.32 -8.91 20.42
N TYR A 239 18.47 -7.95 20.77
CA TYR A 239 17.36 -8.14 21.70
C TYR A 239 16.26 -9.09 21.20
N GLY A 240 16.14 -9.30 19.86
CA GLY A 240 15.02 -10.03 19.28
C GLY A 240 13.68 -9.30 19.46
N ARG A 241 13.69 -7.97 19.56
CA ARG A 241 12.48 -7.15 19.71
C ARG A 241 11.81 -6.96 18.37
N PHE A 242 10.52 -7.23 18.30
CA PHE A 242 9.70 -7.14 17.08
C PHE A 242 8.96 -5.80 16.98
N TYR A 243 8.86 -5.26 15.77
CA TYR A 243 8.20 -4.00 15.48
C TYR A 243 7.13 -4.18 14.41
N GLN A 244 5.96 -3.59 14.66
CA GLN A 244 4.86 -3.50 13.71
C GLN A 244 4.50 -2.04 13.48
N VAL A 245 4.49 -1.61 12.21
CA VAL A 245 4.12 -0.25 11.81
C VAL A 245 2.63 -0.23 11.43
N THR A 246 1.89 0.78 11.91
CA THR A 246 0.46 0.89 11.63
C THR A 246 -0.02 2.33 11.62
N GLU A 247 -1.04 2.61 10.78
CA GLU A 247 -1.70 3.91 10.70
C GLU A 247 -3.02 3.96 11.48
N THR A 248 -3.48 2.84 12.00
CA THR A 248 -4.81 2.74 12.62
C THR A 248 -4.73 2.55 14.14
N LEU A 249 -5.70 3.11 14.86
CA LEU A 249 -5.89 2.89 16.30
C LEU A 249 -7.01 1.86 16.55
N ASP A 250 -7.01 0.74 15.82
CA ASP A 250 -7.98 -0.34 15.98
C ASP A 250 -7.38 -1.48 16.81
N PHE A 251 -7.85 -1.64 18.05
CA PHE A 251 -7.38 -2.69 18.97
C PHE A 251 -7.51 -4.10 18.39
N LYS A 252 -8.52 -4.36 17.52
CA LYS A 252 -8.70 -5.67 16.88
C LYS A 252 -7.53 -6.03 16.01
N LYS A 253 -6.94 -5.04 15.32
CA LYS A 253 -5.75 -5.25 14.50
C LYS A 253 -4.55 -5.59 15.38
N TYR A 254 -4.31 -4.83 16.45
CA TYR A 254 -3.19 -5.10 17.36
C TYR A 254 -3.27 -6.48 18.01
N PHE A 255 -4.45 -6.85 18.52
CA PHE A 255 -4.63 -8.16 19.16
C PHE A 255 -4.49 -9.30 18.14
N LEU A 256 -4.96 -9.10 16.91
CA LEU A 256 -4.74 -10.07 15.83
C LEU A 256 -3.26 -10.22 15.49
N ASP A 257 -2.49 -9.14 15.45
CA ASP A 257 -1.06 -9.20 15.16
C ASP A 257 -0.29 -9.88 16.32
N LEU A 258 -0.66 -9.62 17.58
CA LEU A 258 -0.14 -10.32 18.74
C LEU A 258 -0.47 -11.83 18.69
N ASP A 259 -1.69 -12.22 18.29
CA ASP A 259 -2.06 -13.63 18.16
C ASP A 259 -1.29 -14.34 17.04
N LYS A 260 -1.06 -13.68 15.90
CA LYS A 260 -0.22 -14.22 14.80
C LYS A 260 1.21 -14.54 15.26
N MET A 261 1.72 -13.77 16.20
CA MET A 261 3.04 -13.95 16.81
C MET A 261 3.02 -14.86 18.05
N ASN A 262 1.99 -15.70 18.21
CA ASN A 262 1.82 -16.55 19.39
C ASN A 262 1.94 -15.79 20.72
N ARG A 263 1.48 -14.54 20.74
CA ARG A 263 1.53 -13.62 21.90
C ARG A 263 2.95 -13.30 22.36
N PHE A 264 3.89 -13.22 21.43
CA PHE A 264 5.16 -12.58 21.68
C PHE A 264 4.97 -11.06 21.81
N ALA A 265 5.73 -10.41 22.67
CA ALA A 265 5.62 -8.97 22.86
C ALA A 265 6.08 -8.20 21.60
N ILE A 266 5.33 -7.14 21.22
CA ILE A 266 5.56 -6.34 20.01
C ILE A 266 5.68 -4.87 20.38
N THR A 267 6.64 -4.16 19.79
CA THR A 267 6.70 -2.70 19.75
C THR A 267 5.86 -2.21 18.57
N PHE A 268 4.88 -1.34 18.83
CA PHE A 268 4.05 -0.76 17.79
C PHE A 268 4.50 0.66 17.44
N VAL A 269 4.80 0.90 16.17
CA VAL A 269 5.06 2.24 15.61
C VAL A 269 3.75 2.74 14.98
N ILE A 270 3.15 3.75 15.60
CA ILE A 270 1.77 4.16 15.28
C ILE A 270 1.75 5.58 14.72
N LYS A 271 1.15 5.75 13.54
CA LYS A 271 0.97 7.05 12.89
C LYS A 271 -0.16 7.84 13.57
N THR A 272 0.17 8.46 14.69
CA THR A 272 -0.79 9.26 15.47
C THR A 272 -0.06 10.35 16.26
N ASP A 273 -0.72 11.53 16.37
CA ASP A 273 -0.26 12.66 17.20
C ASP A 273 -0.59 12.47 18.70
N LYS A 274 -1.32 11.42 19.06
CA LYS A 274 -1.63 11.10 20.45
C LYS A 274 -0.39 10.69 21.20
N THR A 275 -0.37 10.99 22.51
CA THR A 275 0.66 10.49 23.41
C THR A 275 0.54 8.96 23.58
N VAL A 276 1.60 8.33 24.05
CA VAL A 276 1.63 6.88 24.34
C VAL A 276 0.50 6.50 25.32
N ASP A 277 0.30 7.27 26.38
CA ASP A 277 -0.74 7.03 27.38
C ASP A 277 -2.14 7.12 26.77
N GLU A 278 -2.41 8.15 25.96
CA GLU A 278 -3.69 8.29 25.25
C GLU A 278 -3.97 7.13 24.28
N VAL A 279 -2.93 6.60 23.62
CA VAL A 279 -3.06 5.44 22.75
C VAL A 279 -3.40 4.19 23.54
N LEU A 280 -2.65 3.90 24.60
CA LEU A 280 -2.88 2.73 25.46
C LEU A 280 -4.25 2.80 26.14
N ASP A 281 -4.65 3.95 26.66
CA ASP A 281 -5.97 4.17 27.27
C ASP A 281 -7.10 3.97 26.26
N LYS A 282 -6.95 4.49 25.04
CA LYS A 282 -7.94 4.29 23.97
C LYS A 282 -8.09 2.82 23.62
N ILE A 283 -6.99 2.10 23.42
CA ILE A 283 -7.00 0.66 23.11
C ILE A 283 -7.71 -0.11 24.23
N ARG A 284 -7.37 0.17 25.50
CA ARG A 284 -7.97 -0.46 26.67
C ARG A 284 -9.47 -0.16 26.78
N GLN A 285 -9.87 1.09 26.60
CA GLN A 285 -11.28 1.50 26.65
C GLN A 285 -12.11 0.87 25.55
N ASP A 286 -11.61 0.85 24.31
CA ASP A 286 -12.35 0.30 23.17
C ASP A 286 -12.47 -1.22 23.23
N SER A 287 -11.42 -1.92 23.68
CA SER A 287 -11.43 -3.38 23.84
C SER A 287 -12.32 -3.84 24.99
N ASN A 288 -12.34 -3.13 26.13
CA ASN A 288 -13.21 -3.45 27.28
C ASN A 288 -14.71 -3.33 26.98
N LYS A 289 -15.11 -2.65 25.89
CA LYS A 289 -16.51 -2.60 25.45
C LYS A 289 -17.01 -3.94 24.89
N VAL A 290 -16.11 -4.81 24.44
CA VAL A 290 -16.44 -6.04 23.68
C VAL A 290 -15.73 -7.28 24.17
N MET A 291 -14.78 -7.16 25.09
CA MET A 291 -13.97 -8.26 25.62
C MET A 291 -13.93 -8.21 27.15
N ASP A 292 -13.63 -9.35 27.77
CA ASP A 292 -13.40 -9.44 29.22
C ASP A 292 -12.14 -8.67 29.63
N THR A 293 -12.23 -7.88 30.71
CA THR A 293 -11.15 -7.02 31.19
C THR A 293 -9.87 -7.81 31.49
N SER A 294 -9.97 -9.03 32.03
CA SER A 294 -8.78 -9.83 32.33
C SER A 294 -8.05 -10.26 31.07
N LEU A 295 -8.78 -10.53 30.00
CA LEU A 295 -8.23 -10.83 28.67
C LEU A 295 -7.59 -9.59 28.05
N VAL A 296 -8.23 -8.44 28.16
CA VAL A 296 -7.68 -7.15 27.68
C VAL A 296 -6.35 -6.86 28.34
N GLU A 297 -6.26 -6.96 29.70
CA GLU A 297 -5.00 -6.68 30.40
C GLU A 297 -3.88 -7.68 30.03
N ARG A 298 -4.22 -8.93 29.67
CA ARG A 298 -3.23 -9.87 29.14
C ARG A 298 -2.68 -9.43 27.78
N TYR A 299 -3.52 -8.92 26.89
CA TYR A 299 -3.05 -8.36 25.60
C TYR A 299 -2.26 -7.06 25.81
N MET A 300 -2.73 -6.17 26.69
CA MET A 300 -2.00 -4.94 27.01
C MET A 300 -0.60 -5.20 27.56
N GLY A 301 -0.42 -6.27 28.33
CA GLY A 301 0.90 -6.71 28.82
C GLY A 301 1.85 -7.23 27.73
N LEU A 302 1.39 -7.40 26.48
CA LEU A 302 2.21 -7.79 25.32
C LEU A 302 2.66 -6.59 24.46
N PHE A 303 2.25 -5.38 24.81
CA PHE A 303 2.81 -4.18 24.21
C PHE A 303 4.20 -3.93 24.83
N GLU A 304 5.25 -4.29 24.10
CA GLU A 304 6.64 -4.06 24.55
C GLU A 304 6.94 -2.56 24.66
N GLU A 305 6.54 -1.80 23.63
CA GLU A 305 6.70 -0.37 23.54
C GLU A 305 5.67 0.19 22.53
N VAL A 306 5.28 1.43 22.71
CA VAL A 306 4.51 2.20 21.72
C VAL A 306 5.33 3.43 21.31
N ILE A 307 5.55 3.57 20.01
CA ILE A 307 6.25 4.70 19.40
C ILE A 307 5.23 5.46 18.56
N THR A 308 4.84 6.64 19.01
CA THR A 308 3.94 7.53 18.27
C THR A 308 4.74 8.51 17.40
N LEU A 309 4.07 9.42 16.68
CA LEU A 309 4.77 10.45 15.90
C LEU A 309 5.67 11.34 16.78
N ASN A 310 5.30 11.55 18.05
CA ASN A 310 6.11 12.33 18.99
C ASN A 310 7.46 11.65 19.29
N GLU A 311 7.46 10.37 19.62
CA GLU A 311 8.67 9.60 19.90
C GLU A 311 9.52 9.43 18.63
N LEU A 312 8.85 9.16 17.47
CA LEU A 312 9.53 9.02 16.19
C LEU A 312 10.20 10.33 15.77
N ASN A 313 9.53 11.46 15.97
CA ASN A 313 10.10 12.79 15.71
C ASN A 313 11.25 13.11 16.66
N GLY A 314 11.16 12.69 17.92
CA GLY A 314 12.26 12.78 18.90
C GLY A 314 13.50 12.01 18.42
N ALA A 315 13.30 10.78 17.91
CA ALA A 315 14.39 9.98 17.34
C ALA A 315 14.99 10.64 16.08
N LEU A 316 14.16 11.20 15.18
CA LEU A 316 14.59 11.94 14.00
C LEU A 316 15.48 13.13 14.38
N ASN A 317 15.04 13.96 15.33
CA ASN A 317 15.80 15.09 15.79
C ASN A 317 17.14 14.66 16.41
N ALA A 318 17.18 13.58 17.19
CA ALA A 318 18.41 13.05 17.76
C ALA A 318 19.40 12.58 16.68
N VAL A 319 18.92 11.95 15.61
CA VAL A 319 19.73 11.54 14.45
C VAL A 319 20.34 12.76 13.76
N LEU A 320 19.54 13.78 13.47
CA LEU A 320 20.03 15.02 12.82
C LEU A 320 21.05 15.74 13.68
N GLN A 321 20.77 15.90 14.99
CA GLN A 321 21.70 16.54 15.94
C GLN A 321 23.02 15.77 16.13
N SER A 322 23.03 14.47 15.87
CA SER A 322 24.25 13.64 15.95
C SER A 322 25.12 13.68 14.68
N GLY A 323 24.71 14.43 13.64
CA GLY A 323 25.44 14.55 12.38
C GLY A 323 25.29 13.34 11.46
N GLN A 324 24.21 12.53 11.63
CA GLN A 324 23.97 11.32 10.84
C GLN A 324 22.94 11.55 9.71
N GLN A 325 22.71 12.80 9.32
CA GLN A 325 21.74 13.19 8.28
C GLN A 325 21.99 12.52 6.93
N SER A 326 23.28 12.42 6.53
CA SER A 326 23.64 11.78 5.25
C SER A 326 23.30 10.29 5.24
N GLU A 327 23.53 9.59 6.34
CA GLU A 327 23.17 8.17 6.47
C GLU A 327 21.65 7.98 6.51
N LEU A 328 20.94 8.86 7.22
CA LEU A 328 19.48 8.85 7.25
C LEU A 328 18.89 9.04 5.86
N LYS A 329 19.32 10.08 5.14
CA LYS A 329 18.92 10.35 3.76
C LYS A 329 19.15 9.14 2.86
N GLN A 330 20.36 8.57 2.86
CA GLN A 330 20.70 7.42 2.04
C GLN A 330 19.83 6.19 2.41
N THR A 331 19.60 5.97 3.71
CA THR A 331 18.75 4.85 4.16
C THR A 331 17.31 5.01 3.68
N VAL A 332 16.76 6.22 3.68
CA VAL A 332 15.43 6.50 3.12
C VAL A 332 15.40 6.18 1.63
N ILE A 333 16.37 6.67 0.86
CA ILE A 333 16.48 6.46 -0.59
C ILE A 333 16.59 4.97 -0.91
N ASP A 334 17.46 4.24 -0.24
CA ASP A 334 17.67 2.80 -0.48
C ASP A 334 16.43 1.98 -0.16
N ASN A 335 15.79 2.25 0.99
CA ASN A 335 14.55 1.59 1.36
C ASN A 335 13.43 1.91 0.37
N TYR A 336 13.36 3.15 -0.11
CA TYR A 336 12.37 3.60 -1.07
C TYR A 336 12.55 2.86 -2.41
N LYS A 337 13.75 2.90 -2.97
CA LYS A 337 14.09 2.21 -4.23
C LYS A 337 13.85 0.70 -4.12
N LEU A 338 14.22 0.09 -3.00
CA LEU A 338 13.98 -1.33 -2.76
C LEU A 338 12.49 -1.67 -2.72
N GLU A 339 11.68 -0.90 -1.99
CA GLU A 339 10.24 -1.17 -1.84
C GLU A 339 9.49 -1.02 -3.15
N TYR A 340 9.86 -0.02 -3.95
CA TYR A 340 9.21 0.27 -5.23
C TYR A 340 9.82 -0.45 -6.43
N GLY A 341 10.89 -1.24 -6.21
CA GLY A 341 11.53 -2.01 -7.27
C GLY A 341 12.31 -1.15 -8.26
N MET A 342 12.88 -0.04 -7.79
CA MET A 342 13.70 0.92 -8.56
C MET A 342 15.21 0.63 -8.45
N LEU A 343 15.59 -0.47 -7.81
CA LEU A 343 16.97 -0.97 -7.82
C LEU A 343 17.14 -1.87 -9.05
N ASP A 344 18.09 -1.51 -9.93
CA ASP A 344 18.56 -2.32 -11.06
C ASP A 344 19.33 -3.57 -10.58
#